data_34f07fe7dea76121fd747cbf9dcd216c
#
_entry.id   34f07fe7dea76121fd747cbf9dcd216c
#
_cell.length_a   1.000
_cell.length_b   1.000
_cell.length_c   1.000
_cell.angle_alpha   90.00
_cell.angle_beta   90.00
_cell.angle_gamma   90.00
#
_symmetry.space_group_name_H-M   'P 1'
#
loop_
_entity.id
_entity.type
_entity.pdbx_description
1 polymer ?
#
loop_
_entity_poly.entity_id
_entity_poly.type
_entity_poly.pdbx_seq_one_letter_code
_entity_poly.pdbx_strand_id
1 'polypeptide(L)'
;MMQIKKLTLTHKKDLRVILEDFQLVLNDGDKAVIIGEEGNGKSTLLKWMYDPALTEDYIESTGERIIGKERLGYLPQELPEAEKTKTVYEYFYEKEKFWDQTPKDLAVLARKFGLTEEFFYRDQQMSELSGGEKVKAQMMRLLMEDVTVLLLDEPSNDIDLATLELLEKLIREWEHIVVFISHDETLIENTANMVIHIEQIVRKTKSRYTVAKLPYRTYVEERLQNFERQEQKAQSDRREKALRDEKYRKVYQSVQNALNNCSRQAPSVAKNLKDKMHTVKAMNRRFEKEDARMTEMPEQEEAIYFQLGGAEAAMPAGKTVIEYQLPKLETPDGERVLAENITLKIRGPEKICIVGPNGAGKTTLLKKIAAELKEREDLRVDYMPQNYEDQLDLSMTPVDFLDSTGEKSERTKIRTYLGSLKYTADEMDHPIRELSGGQKAKVLLLKMGLGNANVLILDEPTRNFSPLSGPVIRKMLREFPGAIISISHDRKYIGEVCGKEYLLEKDGLRLITEEK
;
A
#
# COMPACT_ATOMS: atom_id res chain seq x y z
N MET A 1 -21.79 -14.15 -14.97
CA MET A 1 -22.14 -13.45 -13.71
C MET A 1 -21.66 -14.26 -12.51
N MET A 2 -20.90 -13.63 -11.60
CA MET A 2 -20.45 -14.21 -10.33
C MET A 2 -21.05 -13.43 -9.16
N GLN A 3 -21.50 -14.11 -8.09
CA GLN A 3 -22.12 -13.45 -6.94
C GLN A 3 -21.61 -14.02 -5.62
N ILE A 4 -21.39 -13.14 -4.64
CA ILE A 4 -21.06 -13.47 -3.26
C ILE A 4 -22.18 -12.92 -2.37
N LYS A 5 -22.68 -13.73 -1.44
CA LYS A 5 -23.76 -13.34 -0.53
C LYS A 5 -23.35 -13.56 0.92
N LYS A 6 -23.49 -12.50 1.73
CA LYS A 6 -23.30 -12.52 3.19
C LYS A 6 -22.01 -13.20 3.63
N LEU A 7 -20.91 -12.92 2.94
CA LEU A 7 -19.62 -13.48 3.27
C LEU A 7 -19.05 -12.82 4.52
N THR A 8 -18.75 -13.64 5.53
CA THR A 8 -17.96 -13.23 6.69
C THR A 8 -16.68 -14.05 6.71
N LEU A 9 -15.54 -13.39 6.81
CA LEU A 9 -14.22 -13.99 6.92
C LEU A 9 -13.61 -13.61 8.26
N THR A 10 -13.26 -14.62 9.08
CA THR A 10 -12.66 -14.45 10.40
C THR A 10 -11.34 -15.21 10.46
N HIS A 11 -10.28 -14.56 10.89
CA HIS A 11 -8.98 -15.18 11.04
C HIS A 11 -8.96 -16.09 12.27
N LYS A 12 -8.57 -17.37 12.11
CA LYS A 12 -8.67 -18.39 13.18
C LYS A 12 -7.73 -18.14 14.37
N LYS A 13 -6.56 -17.54 14.12
CA LYS A 13 -5.52 -17.35 15.15
C LYS A 13 -5.88 -16.27 16.19
N ASP A 14 -6.40 -15.15 15.74
CA ASP A 14 -6.67 -13.96 16.57
C ASP A 14 -8.15 -13.57 16.60
N LEU A 15 -9.02 -14.37 15.96
CA LEU A 15 -10.46 -14.16 15.84
C LEU A 15 -10.84 -12.79 15.22
N ARG A 16 -9.91 -12.18 14.50
CA ARG A 16 -10.14 -10.89 13.83
C ARG A 16 -11.08 -11.08 12.64
N VAL A 17 -12.13 -10.28 12.60
CA VAL A 17 -13.06 -10.23 11.47
C VAL A 17 -12.42 -9.40 10.35
N ILE A 18 -12.13 -10.06 9.23
CA ILE A 18 -11.55 -9.44 8.02
C ILE A 18 -12.65 -8.79 7.19
N LEU A 19 -13.74 -9.51 6.98
CA LEU A 19 -14.95 -9.04 6.28
C LEU A 19 -16.18 -9.49 7.04
N GLU A 20 -17.19 -8.64 7.10
CA GLU A 20 -18.48 -8.93 7.74
C GLU A 20 -19.61 -8.63 6.77
N ASP A 21 -20.50 -9.61 6.56
CA ASP A 21 -21.69 -9.50 5.68
C ASP A 21 -21.38 -8.95 4.27
N PHE A 22 -20.24 -9.34 3.70
CA PHE A 22 -19.79 -8.86 2.39
C PHE A 22 -20.68 -9.39 1.27
N GLN A 23 -21.07 -8.48 0.36
CA GLN A 23 -21.91 -8.78 -0.78
C GLN A 23 -21.30 -8.19 -2.05
N LEU A 24 -21.28 -9.00 -3.11
CA LEU A 24 -20.70 -8.60 -4.39
C LEU A 24 -21.44 -9.27 -5.55
N VAL A 25 -21.70 -8.50 -6.59
CA VAL A 25 -22.22 -9.00 -7.88
C VAL A 25 -21.31 -8.50 -9.00
N LEU A 26 -20.77 -9.42 -9.77
CA LEU A 26 -19.90 -9.15 -10.91
C LEU A 26 -20.57 -9.65 -12.20
N ASN A 27 -20.56 -8.82 -13.21
CA ASN A 27 -21.08 -9.12 -14.55
C ASN A 27 -19.97 -9.03 -15.59
N ASP A 28 -20.20 -9.56 -16.78
CA ASP A 28 -19.26 -9.43 -17.90
C ASP A 28 -18.91 -7.95 -18.13
N GLY A 29 -17.65 -7.70 -18.38
CA GLY A 29 -17.09 -6.36 -18.52
C GLY A 29 -16.73 -5.66 -17.23
N ASP A 30 -17.09 -6.20 -16.04
CA ASP A 30 -16.65 -5.63 -14.77
C ASP A 30 -15.15 -5.89 -14.56
N LYS A 31 -14.40 -4.80 -14.30
CA LYS A 31 -12.97 -4.79 -13.95
C LYS A 31 -12.86 -4.27 -12.53
N ALA A 32 -12.96 -5.18 -11.56
CA ALA A 32 -12.98 -4.84 -10.15
C ALA A 32 -11.57 -4.85 -9.57
N VAL A 33 -11.12 -3.72 -9.02
CA VAL A 33 -9.88 -3.67 -8.22
C VAL A 33 -10.22 -3.81 -6.74
N ILE A 34 -9.47 -4.67 -6.04
CA ILE A 34 -9.52 -4.76 -4.57
C ILE A 34 -8.38 -3.91 -4.01
N ILE A 35 -8.73 -2.87 -3.24
CA ILE A 35 -7.78 -1.97 -2.58
C ILE A 35 -7.92 -2.01 -1.06
N GLY A 36 -6.92 -1.52 -0.36
CA GLY A 36 -6.83 -1.42 1.10
C GLY A 36 -5.39 -1.61 1.57
N GLU A 37 -5.11 -1.32 2.82
CA GLU A 37 -3.78 -1.50 3.42
C GLU A 37 -3.38 -2.99 3.40
N GLU A 38 -2.08 -3.23 3.49
CA GLU A 38 -1.53 -4.58 3.59
C GLU A 38 -2.03 -5.29 4.87
N GLY A 39 -2.35 -6.58 4.78
CA GLY A 39 -2.93 -7.33 5.89
C GLY A 39 -4.45 -7.15 6.08
N ASN A 40 -5.13 -6.36 5.25
CA ASN A 40 -6.59 -6.20 5.31
C ASN A 40 -7.37 -7.36 4.68
N GLY A 41 -6.68 -8.40 4.20
CA GLY A 41 -7.31 -9.62 3.67
C GLY A 41 -7.69 -9.57 2.20
N LYS A 42 -7.08 -8.69 1.39
CA LYS A 42 -7.30 -8.61 -0.07
C LYS A 42 -7.06 -9.95 -0.76
N SER A 43 -5.86 -10.50 -0.63
CA SER A 43 -5.49 -11.82 -1.20
C SER A 43 -6.32 -12.95 -0.60
N THR A 44 -6.73 -12.85 0.67
CA THR A 44 -7.62 -13.83 1.30
C THR A 44 -8.99 -13.84 0.62
N LEU A 45 -9.58 -12.67 0.36
CA LEU A 45 -10.84 -12.57 -0.37
C LEU A 45 -10.68 -13.15 -1.78
N LEU A 46 -9.61 -12.80 -2.50
CA LEU A 46 -9.38 -13.26 -3.86
C LEU A 46 -9.18 -14.78 -3.94
N LYS A 47 -8.41 -15.38 -3.00
CA LYS A 47 -8.25 -16.84 -2.86
C LYS A 47 -9.59 -17.52 -2.57
N TRP A 48 -10.37 -16.97 -1.63
CA TRP A 48 -11.69 -17.49 -1.31
C TRP A 48 -12.65 -17.42 -2.50
N MET A 49 -12.56 -16.35 -3.30
CA MET A 49 -13.32 -16.22 -4.55
C MET A 49 -12.95 -17.29 -5.56
N TYR A 50 -11.69 -17.68 -5.63
CA TYR A 50 -11.22 -18.75 -6.51
C TYR A 50 -11.62 -20.13 -5.96
N ASP A 51 -11.14 -20.47 -4.76
CA ASP A 51 -11.47 -21.70 -4.07
C ASP A 51 -11.42 -21.49 -2.55
N PRO A 52 -12.56 -21.63 -1.83
CA PRO A 52 -12.59 -21.50 -0.38
C PRO A 52 -11.62 -22.43 0.36
N ALA A 53 -11.35 -23.63 -0.20
CA ALA A 53 -10.41 -24.59 0.40
C ALA A 53 -9.00 -24.01 0.59
N LEU A 54 -8.57 -23.08 -0.26
CA LEU A 54 -7.25 -22.41 -0.14
C LEU A 54 -7.11 -21.52 1.10
N THR A 55 -8.20 -21.23 1.78
CA THR A 55 -8.20 -20.36 2.97
C THR A 55 -8.62 -21.08 4.24
N GLU A 56 -9.12 -22.31 4.15
CA GLU A 56 -9.67 -23.07 5.29
C GLU A 56 -8.67 -23.30 6.43
N ASP A 57 -7.38 -23.38 6.17
CA ASP A 57 -6.36 -23.61 7.21
C ASP A 57 -6.28 -22.45 8.21
N TYR A 58 -6.48 -21.22 7.76
CA TYR A 58 -6.28 -20.00 8.57
C TYR A 58 -7.50 -19.09 8.67
N ILE A 59 -8.57 -19.33 7.88
CA ILE A 59 -9.81 -18.55 7.88
C ILE A 59 -11.01 -19.42 8.21
N GLU A 60 -11.88 -18.92 9.06
CA GLU A 60 -13.26 -19.39 9.19
C GLU A 60 -14.15 -18.51 8.29
N SER A 61 -14.90 -19.14 7.38
CA SER A 61 -15.75 -18.43 6.44
C SER A 61 -17.20 -18.88 6.53
N THR A 62 -18.12 -17.91 6.42
CA THR A 62 -19.55 -18.16 6.27
C THR A 62 -20.08 -17.33 5.10
N GLY A 63 -21.07 -17.81 4.39
CA GLY A 63 -21.64 -17.14 3.22
C GLY A 63 -21.71 -18.05 2.00
N GLU A 64 -22.21 -17.52 0.89
CA GLU A 64 -22.44 -18.27 -0.33
C GLU A 64 -21.65 -17.66 -1.50
N ARG A 65 -21.04 -18.52 -2.31
CA ARG A 65 -20.40 -18.19 -3.57
C ARG A 65 -21.19 -18.83 -4.73
N ILE A 66 -21.68 -18.01 -5.64
CA ILE A 66 -22.44 -18.46 -6.82
C ILE A 66 -21.61 -18.10 -8.06
N ILE A 67 -21.08 -19.10 -8.75
CA ILE A 67 -20.19 -18.94 -9.91
C ILE A 67 -20.97 -19.06 -11.24
N GLY A 68 -22.13 -19.76 -11.22
CA GLY A 68 -22.90 -20.02 -12.43
C GLY A 68 -22.13 -20.92 -13.42
N LYS A 69 -21.99 -20.43 -14.67
CA LYS A 69 -21.26 -21.13 -15.74
C LYS A 69 -19.83 -20.60 -15.92
N GLU A 70 -19.37 -19.73 -15.03
CA GLU A 70 -18.07 -19.09 -15.15
C GLU A 70 -16.93 -20.09 -14.88
N ARG A 71 -15.84 -19.93 -15.62
CA ARG A 71 -14.59 -20.66 -15.41
C ARG A 71 -13.57 -19.70 -14.81
N LEU A 72 -13.13 -20.01 -13.59
CA LEU A 72 -12.25 -19.14 -12.83
C LEU A 72 -10.79 -19.44 -13.16
N GLY A 73 -10.02 -18.41 -13.44
CA GLY A 73 -8.57 -18.47 -13.52
C GLY A 73 -7.95 -17.63 -12.40
N TYR A 74 -6.96 -18.18 -11.70
CA TYR A 74 -6.28 -17.49 -10.62
C TYR A 74 -4.78 -17.36 -10.89
N LEU A 75 -4.29 -16.13 -10.84
CA LEU A 75 -2.87 -15.81 -10.87
C LEU A 75 -2.46 -15.42 -9.44
N PRO A 76 -1.68 -16.28 -8.75
CA PRO A 76 -1.21 -16.01 -7.39
C PRO A 76 -0.11 -14.94 -7.38
N GLN A 77 0.05 -14.25 -6.26
CA GLN A 77 1.12 -13.28 -6.02
C GLN A 77 2.51 -13.91 -6.18
N GLU A 78 2.68 -15.12 -5.66
CA GLU A 78 3.89 -15.93 -5.84
C GLU A 78 3.53 -17.27 -6.45
N LEU A 79 4.42 -17.75 -7.32
CA LEU A 79 4.27 -19.09 -7.91
C LEU A 79 4.36 -20.15 -6.78
N PRO A 80 3.42 -21.11 -6.72
CA PRO A 80 3.47 -22.19 -5.73
C PRO A 80 4.81 -22.95 -5.78
N GLU A 81 5.33 -23.38 -4.63
CA GLU A 81 6.62 -24.09 -4.54
C GLU A 81 6.68 -25.31 -5.46
N ALA A 82 5.58 -26.07 -5.56
CA ALA A 82 5.49 -27.23 -6.44
C ALA A 82 5.61 -26.89 -7.93
N GLU A 83 5.35 -25.64 -8.32
CA GLU A 83 5.47 -25.18 -9.70
C GLU A 83 6.82 -24.48 -9.97
N LYS A 84 7.51 -23.98 -8.93
CA LYS A 84 8.81 -23.32 -9.06
C LYS A 84 9.92 -24.24 -9.59
N THR A 85 9.86 -25.52 -9.25
CA THR A 85 10.87 -26.52 -9.64
C THR A 85 10.64 -27.13 -11.03
N LYS A 86 9.45 -26.92 -11.62
CA LYS A 86 9.14 -27.41 -12.96
C LYS A 86 9.87 -26.59 -14.01
N THR A 87 10.21 -27.25 -15.12
CA THR A 87 10.64 -26.54 -16.34
C THR A 87 9.47 -25.80 -16.96
N VAL A 88 9.73 -24.82 -17.80
CA VAL A 88 8.68 -24.10 -18.54
C VAL A 88 7.87 -25.09 -19.36
N TYR A 89 8.51 -26.06 -20.01
CA TYR A 89 7.83 -27.09 -20.76
C TYR A 89 6.89 -27.91 -19.89
N GLU A 90 7.35 -28.44 -18.74
CA GLU A 90 6.52 -29.22 -17.82
C GLU A 90 5.34 -28.40 -17.29
N TYR A 91 5.54 -27.11 -17.02
CA TYR A 91 4.51 -26.19 -16.53
C TYR A 91 3.32 -26.09 -17.48
N PHE A 92 3.56 -26.11 -18.80
CA PHE A 92 2.50 -26.09 -19.81
C PHE A 92 2.00 -27.51 -20.16
N TYR A 93 2.92 -28.47 -20.29
CA TYR A 93 2.65 -29.84 -20.70
C TYR A 93 1.62 -30.56 -19.82
N GLU A 94 1.61 -30.31 -18.52
CA GLU A 94 0.66 -30.90 -17.56
C GLU A 94 -0.80 -30.51 -17.81
N LYS A 95 -1.06 -29.52 -18.64
CA LYS A 95 -2.41 -29.05 -18.92
C LYS A 95 -2.97 -29.72 -20.17
N GLU A 96 -4.13 -30.35 -20.05
CA GLU A 96 -4.80 -31.01 -21.19
C GLU A 96 -4.98 -30.05 -22.37
N LYS A 97 -5.36 -28.81 -22.10
CA LYS A 97 -5.57 -27.76 -23.10
C LYS A 97 -4.32 -27.36 -23.88
N PHE A 98 -3.12 -27.63 -23.38
CA PHE A 98 -1.88 -27.43 -24.13
C PHE A 98 -1.80 -28.33 -25.36
N TRP A 99 -2.30 -29.56 -25.25
CA TRP A 99 -2.31 -30.56 -26.32
C TRP A 99 -3.35 -30.27 -27.40
N ASP A 100 -4.39 -29.51 -27.09
CA ASP A 100 -5.38 -29.04 -28.04
C ASP A 100 -4.85 -27.90 -28.91
N GLN A 101 -3.72 -27.24 -28.52
CA GLN A 101 -3.15 -26.13 -29.26
C GLN A 101 -2.32 -26.59 -30.46
N THR A 102 -2.53 -25.97 -31.60
CA THR A 102 -1.63 -26.15 -32.74
C THR A 102 -0.36 -25.29 -32.55
N PRO A 103 0.77 -25.65 -33.24
CA PRO A 103 1.97 -24.79 -33.21
C PRO A 103 1.69 -23.33 -33.60
N LYS A 104 0.72 -23.12 -34.50
CA LYS A 104 0.28 -21.80 -34.93
C LYS A 104 -0.40 -21.04 -33.80
N ASP A 105 -1.25 -21.70 -32.99
CA ASP A 105 -1.95 -21.10 -31.86
C ASP A 105 -0.95 -20.71 -30.77
N LEU A 106 0.01 -21.60 -30.47
CA LEU A 106 1.09 -21.30 -29.55
C LEU A 106 1.95 -20.10 -29.98
N ALA A 107 2.28 -20.05 -31.32
CA ALA A 107 3.03 -18.92 -31.86
C ALA A 107 2.26 -17.59 -31.74
N VAL A 108 0.93 -17.60 -31.98
CA VAL A 108 0.07 -16.43 -31.83
C VAL A 108 0.02 -15.99 -30.36
N LEU A 109 -0.16 -16.96 -29.45
CA LEU A 109 -0.20 -16.69 -28.02
C LEU A 109 1.14 -16.14 -27.51
N ALA A 110 2.27 -16.74 -27.86
CA ALA A 110 3.59 -16.25 -27.49
C ALA A 110 3.82 -14.80 -27.96
N ARG A 111 3.49 -14.50 -29.22
CA ARG A 111 3.64 -13.13 -29.78
C ARG A 111 2.79 -12.10 -29.04
N LYS A 112 1.58 -12.47 -28.60
CA LYS A 112 0.73 -11.59 -27.79
C LYS A 112 1.44 -11.12 -26.50
N PHE A 113 2.36 -11.95 -25.98
CA PHE A 113 3.16 -11.65 -24.80
C PHE A 113 4.60 -11.16 -25.11
N GLY A 114 4.90 -10.89 -26.40
CA GLY A 114 6.23 -10.47 -26.82
C GLY A 114 7.30 -11.57 -26.70
N LEU A 115 6.88 -12.83 -26.78
CA LEU A 115 7.72 -14.03 -26.72
C LEU A 115 7.69 -14.79 -28.04
N THR A 116 8.64 -15.73 -28.21
CA THR A 116 8.65 -16.69 -29.31
C THR A 116 8.03 -18.01 -28.88
N GLU A 117 7.58 -18.82 -29.85
CA GLU A 117 7.04 -20.15 -29.59
C GLU A 117 8.01 -21.11 -28.87
N GLU A 118 9.32 -20.87 -29.02
CA GLU A 118 10.37 -21.63 -28.33
C GLU A 118 10.28 -21.51 -26.80
N PHE A 119 9.63 -20.46 -26.32
CA PHE A 119 9.45 -20.26 -24.88
C PHE A 119 8.73 -21.45 -24.23
N PHE A 120 7.73 -22.02 -24.87
CA PHE A 120 6.95 -23.16 -24.33
C PHE A 120 7.77 -24.45 -24.17
N TYR A 121 8.91 -24.54 -24.85
CA TYR A 121 9.74 -25.74 -24.90
C TYR A 121 11.08 -25.58 -24.14
N ARG A 122 11.21 -24.53 -23.31
CA ARG A 122 12.44 -24.29 -22.54
C ARG A 122 12.56 -25.31 -21.40
N ASP A 123 13.77 -25.87 -21.24
CA ASP A 123 14.15 -26.71 -20.10
C ASP A 123 14.52 -25.87 -18.85
N GLN A 124 14.49 -24.53 -18.96
CA GLN A 124 14.71 -23.61 -17.87
C GLN A 124 13.63 -23.76 -16.81
N GLN A 125 13.99 -23.78 -15.53
CA GLN A 125 13.02 -23.86 -14.43
C GLN A 125 12.20 -22.58 -14.28
N MET A 126 10.95 -22.71 -13.86
CA MET A 126 10.07 -21.58 -13.60
C MET A 126 10.63 -20.63 -12.52
N SER A 127 11.40 -21.15 -11.55
CA SER A 127 12.10 -20.33 -10.53
C SER A 127 13.14 -19.39 -11.12
N GLU A 128 13.79 -19.76 -12.23
CA GLU A 128 14.87 -19.01 -12.88
C GLU A 128 14.38 -17.92 -13.83
N LEU A 129 13.09 -17.93 -14.18
CA LEU A 129 12.49 -16.91 -15.03
C LEU A 129 12.50 -15.55 -14.32
N SER A 130 12.63 -14.48 -15.09
CA SER A 130 12.37 -13.13 -14.59
C SER A 130 10.91 -12.96 -14.11
N GLY A 131 10.65 -11.99 -13.23
CA GLY A 131 9.29 -11.72 -12.76
C GLY A 131 8.30 -11.52 -13.91
N GLY A 132 8.69 -10.74 -14.93
CA GLY A 132 7.85 -10.53 -16.12
C GLY A 132 7.60 -11.81 -16.92
N GLU A 133 8.61 -12.68 -17.12
CA GLU A 133 8.42 -13.96 -17.81
C GLU A 133 7.52 -14.91 -17.01
N LYS A 134 7.62 -14.92 -15.67
CA LYS A 134 6.72 -15.70 -14.79
C LYS A 134 5.26 -15.29 -14.97
N VAL A 135 4.99 -14.00 -14.92
CA VAL A 135 3.63 -13.46 -15.11
C VAL A 135 3.12 -13.78 -16.52
N LYS A 136 3.95 -13.61 -17.56
CA LYS A 136 3.60 -13.96 -18.93
C LYS A 136 3.26 -15.45 -19.08
N ALA A 137 4.08 -16.34 -18.50
CA ALA A 137 3.84 -17.79 -18.54
C ALA A 137 2.50 -18.15 -17.85
N GLN A 138 2.25 -17.61 -16.66
CA GLN A 138 1.00 -17.84 -15.95
C GLN A 138 -0.21 -17.32 -16.73
N MET A 139 -0.12 -16.11 -17.29
CA MET A 139 -1.22 -15.55 -18.11
C MET A 139 -1.47 -16.36 -19.38
N MET A 140 -0.42 -16.80 -20.08
CA MET A 140 -0.57 -17.67 -21.26
C MET A 140 -1.28 -18.97 -20.90
N ARG A 141 -0.92 -19.60 -19.76
CA ARG A 141 -1.58 -20.82 -19.28
C ARG A 141 -3.06 -20.58 -18.98
N LEU A 142 -3.42 -19.49 -18.30
CA LEU A 142 -4.81 -19.12 -18.04
C LEU A 142 -5.62 -18.89 -19.32
N LEU A 143 -5.02 -18.24 -20.33
CA LEU A 143 -5.68 -18.01 -21.61
C LEU A 143 -5.94 -19.29 -22.39
N MET A 144 -5.09 -20.32 -22.26
CA MET A 144 -5.33 -21.63 -22.85
C MET A 144 -6.51 -22.37 -22.21
N GLU A 145 -6.82 -22.11 -20.94
CA GLU A 145 -7.88 -22.79 -20.19
C GLU A 145 -9.28 -22.19 -20.44
N ASP A 146 -9.43 -21.28 -21.40
CA ASP A 146 -10.70 -20.62 -21.76
C ASP A 146 -11.44 -20.03 -20.54
N VAL A 147 -10.72 -19.43 -19.63
CA VAL A 147 -11.28 -18.81 -18.43
C VAL A 147 -12.19 -17.63 -18.78
N THR A 148 -13.25 -17.44 -18.01
CA THR A 148 -14.16 -16.29 -18.14
C THR A 148 -14.03 -15.29 -16.99
N VAL A 149 -13.43 -15.69 -15.88
CA VAL A 149 -13.14 -14.81 -14.74
C VAL A 149 -11.66 -14.86 -14.44
N LEU A 150 -10.98 -13.75 -14.56
CA LEU A 150 -9.58 -13.60 -14.15
C LEU A 150 -9.50 -13.04 -12.74
N LEU A 151 -8.84 -13.77 -11.84
CA LEU A 151 -8.52 -13.36 -10.47
C LEU A 151 -7.02 -13.18 -10.38
N LEU A 152 -6.54 -11.92 -10.27
CA LEU A 152 -5.12 -11.59 -10.37
C LEU A 152 -4.63 -10.98 -9.05
N ASP A 153 -3.74 -11.70 -8.35
CA ASP A 153 -3.19 -11.29 -7.06
C ASP A 153 -1.83 -10.61 -7.26
N GLU A 154 -1.79 -9.28 -7.18
CA GLU A 154 -0.59 -8.44 -7.37
C GLU A 154 0.20 -8.76 -8.66
N PRO A 155 -0.44 -8.82 -9.84
CA PRO A 155 0.24 -9.22 -11.08
C PRO A 155 1.28 -8.19 -11.57
N SER A 156 1.29 -7.00 -10.99
CA SER A 156 2.22 -5.91 -11.29
C SER A 156 3.53 -5.98 -10.50
N ASN A 157 3.65 -6.90 -9.54
CA ASN A 157 4.87 -7.02 -8.74
C ASN A 157 6.02 -7.63 -9.55
N ASP A 158 7.21 -7.07 -9.36
CA ASP A 158 8.47 -7.56 -9.94
C ASP A 158 8.48 -7.66 -11.48
N ILE A 159 7.63 -6.88 -12.17
CA ILE A 159 7.60 -6.80 -13.63
C ILE A 159 8.16 -5.47 -14.13
N ASP A 160 8.70 -5.47 -15.35
CA ASP A 160 9.15 -4.25 -16.00
C ASP A 160 8.01 -3.48 -16.64
N LEU A 161 8.28 -2.24 -17.03
CA LEU A 161 7.28 -1.33 -17.59
C LEU A 161 6.61 -1.91 -18.86
N ALA A 162 7.38 -2.57 -19.72
CA ALA A 162 6.84 -3.18 -20.95
C ALA A 162 5.84 -4.31 -20.65
N THR A 163 6.14 -5.13 -19.64
CA THR A 163 5.23 -6.20 -19.19
C THR A 163 4.00 -5.62 -18.50
N LEU A 164 4.16 -4.51 -17.74
CA LEU A 164 3.06 -3.81 -17.10
C LEU A 164 2.08 -3.22 -18.13
N GLU A 165 2.58 -2.60 -19.20
CA GLU A 165 1.75 -2.08 -20.30
C GLU A 165 1.00 -3.20 -21.04
N LEU A 166 1.65 -4.35 -21.22
CA LEU A 166 1.00 -5.52 -21.78
C LEU A 166 -0.14 -6.03 -20.89
N LEU A 167 0.09 -6.13 -19.59
CA LEU A 167 -0.91 -6.53 -18.61
C LEU A 167 -2.10 -5.55 -18.59
N GLU A 168 -1.82 -4.24 -18.60
CA GLU A 168 -2.84 -3.19 -18.69
C GLU A 168 -3.72 -3.35 -19.91
N LYS A 169 -3.10 -3.55 -21.09
CA LYS A 169 -3.82 -3.81 -22.34
C LYS A 169 -4.69 -5.05 -22.23
N LEU A 170 -4.17 -6.13 -21.68
CA LEU A 170 -4.86 -7.40 -21.50
C LEU A 170 -6.11 -7.27 -20.62
N ILE A 171 -5.97 -6.61 -19.44
CA ILE A 171 -7.10 -6.37 -18.53
C ILE A 171 -8.16 -5.48 -19.20
N ARG A 172 -7.73 -4.44 -19.89
CA ARG A 172 -8.65 -3.50 -20.58
C ARG A 172 -9.44 -4.17 -21.70
N GLU A 173 -8.79 -5.01 -22.52
CA GLU A 173 -9.38 -5.69 -23.67
C GLU A 173 -10.17 -6.96 -23.27
N TRP A 174 -10.06 -7.41 -22.02
CA TRP A 174 -10.79 -8.60 -21.57
C TRP A 174 -12.29 -8.36 -21.56
N GLU A 175 -13.08 -9.16 -22.28
CA GLU A 175 -14.53 -8.94 -22.42
C GLU A 175 -15.33 -9.40 -21.20
N HIS A 176 -14.78 -10.33 -20.42
CA HIS A 176 -15.44 -10.92 -19.27
C HIS A 176 -15.02 -10.25 -17.94
N ILE A 177 -15.19 -10.97 -16.83
CA ILE A 177 -14.90 -10.47 -15.49
C ILE A 177 -13.40 -10.49 -15.20
N VAL A 178 -12.90 -9.40 -14.65
CA VAL A 178 -11.57 -9.35 -14.03
C VAL A 178 -11.69 -8.82 -12.60
N VAL A 179 -11.09 -9.52 -11.64
CA VAL A 179 -10.88 -9.02 -10.28
C VAL A 179 -9.39 -9.05 -10.01
N PHE A 180 -8.83 -7.92 -9.62
CA PHE A 180 -7.39 -7.85 -9.41
C PHE A 180 -7.02 -7.01 -8.18
N ILE A 181 -5.87 -7.34 -7.62
CA ILE A 181 -5.21 -6.56 -6.58
C ILE A 181 -3.97 -5.93 -7.22
N SER A 182 -3.73 -4.65 -7.01
CA SER A 182 -2.50 -4.00 -7.45
C SER A 182 -2.18 -2.80 -6.59
N HIS A 183 -0.90 -2.50 -6.46
CA HIS A 183 -0.37 -1.27 -5.89
C HIS A 183 -0.04 -0.21 -6.96
N ASP A 184 0.00 -0.58 -8.24
CA ASP A 184 0.21 0.36 -9.35
C ASP A 184 -1.06 1.19 -9.62
N GLU A 185 -1.03 2.44 -9.17
CA GLU A 185 -2.15 3.36 -9.28
C GLU A 185 -2.51 3.69 -10.73
N THR A 186 -1.53 3.71 -11.64
CA THR A 186 -1.76 3.97 -13.08
C THR A 186 -2.47 2.80 -13.75
N LEU A 187 -2.05 1.56 -13.43
CA LEU A 187 -2.73 0.35 -13.90
C LEU A 187 -4.20 0.37 -13.45
N ILE A 188 -4.44 0.70 -12.17
CA ILE A 188 -5.78 0.76 -11.60
C ILE A 188 -6.63 1.83 -12.33
N GLU A 189 -6.10 3.04 -12.50
CA GLU A 189 -6.82 4.15 -13.16
C GLU A 189 -7.19 3.83 -14.61
N ASN A 190 -6.29 3.14 -15.33
CA ASN A 190 -6.49 2.84 -16.75
C ASN A 190 -7.39 1.64 -17.01
N THR A 191 -7.62 0.78 -16.00
CA THR A 191 -8.32 -0.48 -16.21
C THR A 191 -9.57 -0.68 -15.35
N ALA A 192 -9.57 -0.22 -14.10
CA ALA A 192 -10.66 -0.50 -13.17
C ALA A 192 -11.90 0.38 -13.43
N ASN A 193 -13.07 -0.26 -13.54
CA ASN A 193 -14.38 0.38 -13.57
C ASN A 193 -15.23 0.10 -12.32
N MET A 194 -14.69 -0.70 -11.39
CA MET A 194 -15.28 -1.00 -10.10
C MET A 194 -14.17 -1.04 -9.04
N VAL A 195 -14.47 -0.52 -7.85
CA VAL A 195 -13.57 -0.52 -6.70
C VAL A 195 -14.20 -1.30 -5.56
N ILE A 196 -13.45 -2.25 -5.01
CA ILE A 196 -13.76 -2.98 -3.78
C ILE A 196 -12.71 -2.54 -2.75
N HIS A 197 -13.11 -1.71 -1.80
CA HIS A 197 -12.21 -1.19 -0.79
C HIS A 197 -12.45 -1.89 0.54
N ILE A 198 -11.40 -2.52 1.07
CA ILE A 198 -11.42 -3.24 2.36
C ILE A 198 -10.60 -2.44 3.36
N GLU A 199 -11.22 -2.04 4.48
CA GLU A 199 -10.60 -1.24 5.52
C GLU A 199 -10.71 -1.93 6.89
N GLN A 200 -9.68 -1.75 7.69
CA GLN A 200 -9.67 -2.12 9.12
C GLN A 200 -9.61 -0.84 9.95
N ILE A 201 -10.74 -0.42 10.51
CA ILE A 201 -10.87 0.81 11.29
C ILE A 201 -10.91 0.52 12.79
N VAL A 202 -10.90 1.59 13.62
CA VAL A 202 -10.88 1.49 15.09
C VAL A 202 -9.73 0.60 15.58
N ARG A 203 -8.50 0.97 15.20
CA ARG A 203 -7.28 0.19 15.55
C ARG A 203 -7.38 -1.28 15.11
N LYS A 204 -7.87 -1.53 13.92
CA LYS A 204 -8.05 -2.86 13.31
C LYS A 204 -9.04 -3.80 14.03
N THR A 205 -9.94 -3.24 14.85
CA THR A 205 -10.97 -4.04 15.55
C THR A 205 -12.29 -4.15 14.79
N LYS A 206 -12.51 -3.27 13.79
CA LYS A 206 -13.74 -3.26 13.01
C LYS A 206 -13.42 -3.29 11.52
N SER A 207 -13.99 -4.27 10.81
CA SER A 207 -13.93 -4.31 9.36
C SER A 207 -14.97 -3.37 8.73
N ARG A 208 -14.61 -2.76 7.62
CA ARG A 208 -15.50 -2.02 6.75
C ARG A 208 -15.17 -2.32 5.31
N TYR A 209 -16.16 -2.46 4.46
CA TYR A 209 -15.94 -2.55 3.03
C TYR A 209 -16.83 -1.57 2.27
N THR A 210 -16.38 -1.20 1.09
CA THR A 210 -17.13 -0.39 0.14
C THR A 210 -17.02 -1.03 -1.24
N VAL A 211 -18.14 -1.23 -1.91
CA VAL A 211 -18.19 -1.65 -3.32
C VAL A 211 -18.76 -0.49 -4.13
N ALA A 212 -17.96 0.06 -5.03
CA ALA A 212 -18.33 1.22 -5.83
C ALA A 212 -18.16 0.90 -7.32
N LYS A 213 -19.25 1.00 -8.09
CA LYS A 213 -19.26 0.74 -9.54
C LYS A 213 -18.95 2.02 -10.30
N LEU A 214 -17.69 2.49 -10.14
CA LEU A 214 -17.17 3.70 -10.79
C LEU A 214 -15.64 3.61 -10.95
N PRO A 215 -15.05 4.40 -11.86
CA PRO A 215 -13.61 4.45 -12.04
C PRO A 215 -12.87 4.84 -10.76
N TYR A 216 -11.65 4.31 -10.58
CA TYR A 216 -10.85 4.53 -9.38
C TYR A 216 -10.65 6.01 -9.03
N ARG A 217 -10.33 6.85 -10.02
CA ARG A 217 -10.12 8.29 -9.80
C ARG A 217 -11.36 8.98 -9.22
N THR A 218 -12.54 8.68 -9.78
CA THR A 218 -13.81 9.21 -9.27
C THR A 218 -14.07 8.73 -7.85
N TYR A 219 -13.79 7.46 -7.56
CA TYR A 219 -13.91 6.91 -6.21
C TYR A 219 -13.03 7.66 -5.19
N VAL A 220 -11.78 7.92 -5.53
CA VAL A 220 -10.85 8.66 -4.66
C VAL A 220 -11.33 10.10 -4.42
N GLU A 221 -11.78 10.80 -5.47
CA GLU A 221 -12.30 12.16 -5.37
C GLU A 221 -13.56 12.22 -4.48
N GLU A 222 -14.52 11.32 -4.69
CA GLU A 222 -15.73 11.24 -3.84
C GLU A 222 -15.40 10.90 -2.38
N ARG A 223 -14.46 9.98 -2.17
CA ARG A 223 -14.01 9.60 -0.84
C ARG A 223 -13.40 10.78 -0.09
N LEU A 224 -12.51 11.55 -0.73
CA LEU A 224 -11.91 12.75 -0.14
C LEU A 224 -12.96 13.81 0.21
N GLN A 225 -13.89 14.08 -0.69
CA GLN A 225 -14.98 15.04 -0.43
C GLN A 225 -15.87 14.59 0.75
N ASN A 226 -16.21 13.31 0.80
CA ASN A 226 -17.02 12.76 1.89
C ASN A 226 -16.28 12.84 3.22
N PHE A 227 -14.97 12.58 3.20
CA PHE A 227 -14.11 12.70 4.37
C PHE A 227 -14.08 14.15 4.90
N GLU A 228 -13.80 15.12 4.03
CA GLU A 228 -13.79 16.55 4.39
C GLU A 228 -15.14 17.01 4.96
N ARG A 229 -16.24 16.62 4.34
CA ARG A 229 -17.60 16.93 4.83
C ARG A 229 -17.85 16.33 6.22
N GLN A 230 -17.47 15.08 6.43
CA GLN A 230 -17.63 14.40 7.71
C GLN A 230 -16.76 15.06 8.79
N GLU A 231 -15.52 15.43 8.46
CA GLU A 231 -14.60 16.13 9.37
C GLU A 231 -15.15 17.49 9.78
N GLN A 232 -15.59 18.32 8.82
CA GLN A 232 -16.20 19.63 9.09
C GLN A 232 -17.42 19.50 9.98
N LYS A 233 -18.28 18.51 9.71
CA LYS A 233 -19.47 18.26 10.53
C LYS A 233 -19.09 17.82 11.95
N ALA A 234 -18.16 16.88 12.10
CA ALA A 234 -17.68 16.44 13.39
C ALA A 234 -17.02 17.57 14.20
N GLN A 235 -16.28 18.46 13.56
CA GLN A 235 -15.71 19.65 14.20
C GLN A 235 -16.81 20.63 14.66
N SER A 236 -17.83 20.85 13.82
CA SER A 236 -19.00 21.66 14.19
C SER A 236 -19.74 21.11 15.39
N ASP A 237 -20.07 19.80 15.35
CA ASP A 237 -20.76 19.10 16.44
C ASP A 237 -19.97 19.20 17.75
N ARG A 238 -18.62 19.06 17.69
CA ARG A 238 -17.74 19.21 18.87
C ARG A 238 -17.75 20.63 19.44
N ARG A 239 -17.74 21.65 18.57
CA ARG A 239 -17.83 23.06 19.00
C ARG A 239 -19.17 23.34 19.68
N GLU A 240 -20.27 22.89 19.08
CA GLU A 240 -21.62 23.04 19.66
C GLU A 240 -21.72 22.34 21.01
N LYS A 241 -21.19 21.11 21.12
CA LYS A 241 -21.11 20.39 22.40
C LYS A 241 -20.34 21.19 23.45
N ALA A 242 -19.14 21.67 23.12
CA ALA A 242 -18.31 22.44 24.07
C ALA A 242 -19.04 23.68 24.58
N LEU A 243 -19.71 24.43 23.70
CA LEU A 243 -20.51 25.61 24.07
C LEU A 243 -21.72 25.24 24.94
N ARG A 244 -22.41 24.15 24.62
CA ARG A 244 -23.55 23.64 25.37
C ARG A 244 -23.13 23.17 26.77
N ASP A 245 -22.04 22.42 26.87
CA ASP A 245 -21.50 21.89 28.12
C ASP A 245 -21.00 23.03 29.04
N GLU A 246 -20.41 24.08 28.47
CA GLU A 246 -20.02 25.28 29.21
C GLU A 246 -21.25 25.99 29.81
N LYS A 247 -22.30 26.21 29.00
CA LYS A 247 -23.56 26.81 29.47
C LYS A 247 -24.20 25.95 30.55
N TYR A 248 -24.26 24.64 30.32
CA TYR A 248 -24.80 23.70 31.32
C TYR A 248 -24.01 23.78 32.63
N ARG A 249 -22.67 23.77 32.59
CA ARG A 249 -21.82 23.86 33.76
C ARG A 249 -22.09 25.14 34.56
N LYS A 250 -22.21 26.28 33.88
CA LYS A 250 -22.53 27.57 34.51
C LYS A 250 -23.87 27.53 35.23
N VAL A 251 -24.91 27.00 34.57
CA VAL A 251 -26.27 26.89 35.16
C VAL A 251 -26.24 25.90 36.34
N TYR A 252 -25.61 24.75 36.19
CA TYR A 252 -25.53 23.74 37.26
C TYR A 252 -24.83 24.30 38.49
N GLN A 253 -23.66 24.97 38.32
CA GLN A 253 -22.94 25.58 39.40
C GLN A 253 -23.75 26.68 40.10
N SER A 254 -24.44 27.53 39.33
CA SER A 254 -25.29 28.58 39.89
C SER A 254 -26.40 28.03 40.78
N VAL A 255 -27.13 27.00 40.30
CA VAL A 255 -28.19 26.36 41.08
C VAL A 255 -27.65 25.61 42.28
N GLN A 256 -26.48 24.94 42.13
CA GLN A 256 -25.82 24.23 43.21
C GLN A 256 -25.37 25.18 44.33
N ASN A 257 -24.77 26.31 43.97
CA ASN A 257 -24.34 27.34 44.94
C ASN A 257 -25.57 27.97 45.64
N ALA A 258 -26.63 28.24 44.90
CA ALA A 258 -27.88 28.75 45.51
C ALA A 258 -28.49 27.75 46.49
N LEU A 259 -28.45 26.44 46.19
CA LEU A 259 -28.89 25.37 47.07
C LEU A 259 -28.03 25.29 48.35
N ASN A 260 -26.73 25.36 48.21
CA ASN A 260 -25.79 25.29 49.34
C ASN A 260 -25.90 26.50 50.29
N ASN A 261 -26.24 27.69 49.74
CA ASN A 261 -26.39 28.94 50.50
C ASN A 261 -27.84 29.21 50.97
N CYS A 262 -28.79 28.27 50.71
CA CYS A 262 -30.18 28.47 51.08
C CYS A 262 -30.37 28.31 52.59
N SER A 263 -30.97 29.34 53.24
CA SER A 263 -31.28 29.31 54.66
C SER A 263 -32.30 28.22 55.00
N ARG A 264 -32.09 27.53 56.12
CA ARG A 264 -33.03 26.54 56.68
C ARG A 264 -34.40 27.14 57.02
N GLN A 265 -34.51 28.46 57.12
CA GLN A 265 -35.76 29.18 57.43
C GLN A 265 -36.63 29.51 56.19
N ALA A 266 -36.21 29.12 54.95
CA ALA A 266 -36.93 29.39 53.73
C ALA A 266 -37.25 28.09 52.95
N PRO A 267 -38.18 27.23 53.44
CA PRO A 267 -38.48 25.92 52.82
C PRO A 267 -39.02 25.99 51.41
N SER A 268 -39.79 27.00 51.05
CA SER A 268 -40.32 27.22 49.71
C SER A 268 -39.24 27.54 48.68
N VAL A 269 -38.23 28.31 49.06
CA VAL A 269 -37.08 28.63 48.19
C VAL A 269 -36.25 27.37 47.98
N ALA A 270 -36.01 26.58 49.00
CA ALA A 270 -35.30 25.32 48.91
C ALA A 270 -35.98 24.31 47.98
N LYS A 271 -37.33 24.23 48.02
CA LYS A 271 -38.13 23.40 47.13
C LYS A 271 -37.98 23.85 45.66
N ASN A 272 -38.14 25.14 45.40
CA ASN A 272 -38.01 25.68 44.04
C ASN A 272 -36.60 25.46 43.45
N LEU A 273 -35.52 25.55 44.29
CA LEU A 273 -34.16 25.28 43.85
C LEU A 273 -33.93 23.77 43.57
N LYS A 274 -34.57 22.88 44.33
CA LYS A 274 -34.52 21.44 44.06
C LYS A 274 -35.24 21.11 42.77
N ASP A 275 -36.37 21.70 42.47
CA ASP A 275 -37.10 21.51 41.21
C ASP A 275 -36.29 22.02 40.01
N LYS A 276 -35.63 23.20 40.16
CA LYS A 276 -34.66 23.69 39.16
C LYS A 276 -33.51 22.73 38.96
N MET A 277 -32.92 22.16 40.01
CA MET A 277 -31.87 21.17 39.92
C MET A 277 -32.34 19.89 39.18
N HIS A 278 -33.59 19.46 39.46
CA HIS A 278 -34.19 18.34 38.71
C HIS A 278 -34.28 18.63 37.21
N THR A 279 -34.72 19.84 36.83
CA THR A 279 -34.77 20.27 35.43
C THR A 279 -33.40 20.29 34.79
N VAL A 280 -32.39 20.82 35.47
CA VAL A 280 -31.00 20.84 34.99
C VAL A 280 -30.45 19.43 34.78
N LYS A 281 -30.70 18.50 35.71
CA LYS A 281 -30.32 17.09 35.54
C LYS A 281 -31.07 16.40 34.38
N ALA A 282 -32.36 16.74 34.15
CA ALA A 282 -33.09 16.23 33.00
C ALA A 282 -32.53 16.74 31.66
N MET A 283 -32.03 18.00 31.61
CA MET A 283 -31.31 18.53 30.45
C MET A 283 -30.06 17.71 30.14
N ASN A 284 -29.31 17.30 31.17
CA ASN A 284 -28.09 16.48 30.94
C ASN A 284 -28.42 15.15 30.27
N ARG A 285 -29.49 14.46 30.70
CA ARG A 285 -29.93 13.21 30.06
C ARG A 285 -30.35 13.40 28.60
N ARG A 286 -30.87 14.58 28.25
CA ARG A 286 -31.16 14.92 26.86
C ARG A 286 -29.87 15.13 26.07
N PHE A 287 -28.91 15.84 26.66
CA PHE A 287 -27.59 16.06 26.03
C PHE A 287 -26.83 14.76 25.81
N GLU A 288 -26.86 13.83 26.74
CA GLU A 288 -26.25 12.49 26.55
C GLU A 288 -26.86 11.74 25.34
N LYS A 289 -28.15 11.89 25.09
CA LYS A 289 -28.81 11.31 23.89
C LYS A 289 -28.42 12.04 22.60
N GLU A 290 -28.25 13.34 22.67
CA GLU A 290 -27.76 14.16 21.56
C GLU A 290 -26.30 13.82 21.23
N ASP A 291 -25.45 13.66 22.26
CA ASP A 291 -24.06 13.26 22.14
C ASP A 291 -23.90 11.88 21.48
N ALA A 292 -24.75 10.94 21.79
CA ALA A 292 -24.76 9.62 21.14
C ALA A 292 -25.11 9.65 19.64
N ARG A 293 -25.59 10.79 19.13
CA ARG A 293 -25.91 11.00 17.70
C ARG A 293 -24.91 11.91 16.98
N MET A 294 -23.87 12.38 17.69
CA MET A 294 -22.85 13.24 17.10
C MET A 294 -22.07 12.49 16.03
N THR A 295 -21.67 13.24 15.03
CA THR A 295 -20.81 12.71 13.97
C THR A 295 -19.44 12.36 14.54
N GLU A 296 -19.03 11.11 14.37
CA GLU A 296 -17.67 10.68 14.71
C GLU A 296 -16.67 11.30 13.75
N MET A 297 -15.48 11.63 14.27
CA MET A 297 -14.36 12.03 13.41
C MET A 297 -14.04 10.90 12.45
N PRO A 298 -13.92 11.19 11.14
CA PRO A 298 -13.57 10.15 10.20
C PRO A 298 -12.17 9.61 10.49
N GLU A 299 -12.02 8.30 10.42
CA GLU A 299 -10.70 7.66 10.47
C GLU A 299 -10.20 7.44 9.04
N GLN A 300 -8.97 7.89 8.77
CA GLN A 300 -8.22 7.54 7.56
C GLN A 300 -7.20 6.48 7.90
N GLU A 301 -7.15 5.43 7.12
CA GLU A 301 -6.16 4.37 7.25
C GLU A 301 -4.80 4.83 6.68
N GLU A 302 -4.81 5.73 5.69
CA GLU A 302 -3.66 6.10 4.86
C GLU A 302 -2.86 7.33 5.37
N ALA A 303 -3.17 7.85 6.55
CA ALA A 303 -2.56 9.09 7.02
C ALA A 303 -1.08 8.91 7.42
N ILE A 304 -0.20 9.73 6.83
CA ILE A 304 1.22 9.86 7.19
C ILE A 304 1.47 11.31 7.61
N TYR A 305 1.89 11.52 8.87
CA TYR A 305 1.99 12.86 9.48
C TYR A 305 3.43 13.21 9.89
N PHE A 306 4.44 12.83 9.12
CA PHE A 306 5.81 13.29 9.34
C PHE A 306 6.41 13.76 8.01
N GLN A 307 7.44 14.60 8.08
CA GLN A 307 8.20 15.08 6.94
C GLN A 307 9.56 14.39 6.89
N LEU A 308 10.04 14.12 5.67
CA LEU A 308 11.41 13.65 5.48
C LEU A 308 12.37 14.83 5.48
N GLY A 309 13.38 14.78 6.33
CA GLY A 309 14.43 15.78 6.43
C GLY A 309 13.95 17.12 7.00
N GLY A 310 14.73 17.68 7.91
CA GLY A 310 14.56 19.06 8.41
C GLY A 310 15.36 20.07 7.57
N ALA A 311 15.47 21.29 8.07
CA ALA A 311 16.29 22.35 7.46
C ALA A 311 17.77 21.91 7.23
N GLU A 312 18.26 20.97 8.05
CA GLU A 312 19.62 20.42 7.95
C GLU A 312 19.82 19.47 6.75
N ALA A 313 18.73 18.95 6.16
CA ALA A 313 18.78 18.12 4.97
C ALA A 313 18.88 18.95 3.67
N ALA A 314 18.66 20.27 3.77
CA ALA A 314 18.71 21.15 2.60
C ALA A 314 20.09 21.16 1.96
N MET A 315 20.13 21.04 0.63
CA MET A 315 21.36 20.94 -0.14
C MET A 315 21.46 22.12 -1.12
N PRO A 316 22.64 22.81 -1.19
CA PRO A 316 22.86 23.86 -2.19
C PRO A 316 22.83 23.30 -3.61
N ALA A 317 22.21 23.99 -4.55
CA ALA A 317 22.05 23.56 -5.95
C ALA A 317 23.41 23.30 -6.66
N GLY A 318 24.48 23.99 -6.26
CA GLY A 318 25.83 23.81 -6.83
C GLY A 318 26.64 22.66 -6.24
N LYS A 319 26.18 22.02 -5.17
CA LYS A 319 26.93 20.92 -4.52
C LYS A 319 26.91 19.68 -5.39
N THR A 320 28.09 19.12 -5.70
CA THR A 320 28.17 17.81 -6.38
C THR A 320 27.89 16.70 -5.39
N VAL A 321 26.79 15.97 -5.61
CA VAL A 321 26.43 14.79 -4.82
C VAL A 321 27.28 13.62 -5.25
N ILE A 322 27.30 13.32 -6.55
CA ILE A 322 28.14 12.25 -7.12
C ILE A 322 28.55 12.59 -8.55
N GLU A 323 29.74 12.19 -8.92
CA GLU A 323 30.25 12.12 -10.29
C GLU A 323 30.80 10.72 -10.47
N TYR A 324 29.96 9.82 -10.92
CA TYR A 324 30.21 8.38 -10.97
C TYR A 324 30.57 7.93 -12.37
N GLN A 325 31.66 7.20 -12.49
CA GLN A 325 32.10 6.59 -13.74
C GLN A 325 32.43 5.13 -13.46
N LEU A 326 31.72 4.21 -14.10
CA LEU A 326 31.96 2.78 -13.97
C LEU A 326 32.09 2.16 -15.37
N PRO A 327 33.30 1.69 -15.75
CA PRO A 327 33.48 1.08 -17.06
C PRO A 327 32.67 -0.17 -17.28
N LYS A 328 32.49 -1.01 -16.23
CA LYS A 328 31.70 -2.24 -16.27
C LYS A 328 30.94 -2.46 -14.96
N LEU A 329 29.67 -2.76 -15.08
CA LEU A 329 28.86 -3.23 -14.00
C LEU A 329 28.73 -4.75 -14.09
N GLU A 330 29.23 -5.44 -13.09
CA GLU A 330 29.22 -6.90 -13.02
C GLU A 330 28.30 -7.38 -11.90
N THR A 331 27.83 -8.63 -12.03
CA THR A 331 27.11 -9.32 -10.94
C THR A 331 28.02 -9.44 -9.70
N PRO A 332 27.45 -9.61 -8.47
CA PRO A 332 28.25 -9.71 -7.25
C PRO A 332 29.30 -10.83 -7.25
N ASP A 333 29.07 -11.91 -8.00
CA ASP A 333 29.98 -13.03 -8.23
C ASP A 333 31.05 -12.76 -9.32
N GLY A 334 30.90 -11.66 -10.08
CA GLY A 334 31.80 -11.29 -11.18
C GLY A 334 31.66 -12.12 -12.46
N GLU A 335 30.67 -13.02 -12.53
CA GLU A 335 30.56 -13.96 -13.66
C GLU A 335 29.93 -13.32 -14.91
N ARG A 336 29.11 -12.26 -14.72
CA ARG A 336 28.37 -11.65 -15.83
C ARG A 336 28.50 -10.14 -15.83
N VAL A 337 28.79 -9.55 -16.98
CA VAL A 337 28.69 -8.10 -17.21
C VAL A 337 27.23 -7.74 -17.48
N LEU A 338 26.69 -6.83 -16.67
CA LEU A 338 25.31 -6.36 -16.73
C LEU A 338 25.18 -5.13 -17.63
N ALA A 339 26.10 -4.16 -17.47
CA ALA A 339 26.15 -2.95 -18.29
C ALA A 339 27.60 -2.44 -18.40
N GLU A 340 27.87 -1.62 -19.41
CA GLU A 340 29.17 -0.99 -19.62
C GLU A 340 29.04 0.54 -19.72
N ASN A 341 30.15 1.27 -19.56
CA ASN A 341 30.23 2.72 -19.78
C ASN A 341 29.18 3.56 -18.99
N ILE A 342 28.97 3.25 -17.71
CA ILE A 342 28.03 3.97 -16.87
C ILE A 342 28.66 5.31 -16.46
N THR A 343 27.97 6.40 -16.76
CA THR A 343 28.33 7.74 -16.29
C THR A 343 27.10 8.40 -15.67
N LEU A 344 27.22 8.88 -14.42
CA LEU A 344 26.16 9.54 -13.70
C LEU A 344 26.69 10.74 -12.94
N LYS A 345 26.05 11.89 -13.12
CA LYS A 345 26.38 13.12 -12.40
C LYS A 345 25.14 13.71 -11.78
N ILE A 346 25.19 13.93 -10.47
CA ILE A 346 24.07 14.49 -9.68
C ILE A 346 24.57 15.69 -8.90
N ARG A 347 23.77 16.76 -8.92
CA ARG A 347 24.09 18.03 -8.24
C ARG A 347 22.92 18.53 -7.41
N GLY A 348 23.22 19.09 -6.25
CA GLY A 348 22.25 19.71 -5.39
C GLY A 348 21.09 18.78 -5.03
N PRO A 349 19.86 19.33 -4.87
CA PRO A 349 18.69 18.54 -4.48
C PRO A 349 18.02 17.84 -5.69
N GLU A 350 18.83 17.39 -6.66
CA GLU A 350 18.28 16.63 -7.80
C GLU A 350 17.64 15.34 -7.35
N LYS A 351 16.52 14.99 -7.97
CA LYS A 351 15.80 13.74 -7.75
C LYS A 351 15.77 12.98 -9.05
N ILE A 352 16.42 11.82 -9.06
CA ILE A 352 16.56 11.00 -10.25
C ILE A 352 15.94 9.63 -10.05
N CYS A 353 15.45 9.05 -11.15
CA CYS A 353 15.02 7.66 -11.20
C CYS A 353 15.82 6.89 -12.25
N ILE A 354 16.27 5.70 -11.88
CA ILE A 354 16.91 4.74 -12.81
C ILE A 354 15.87 3.69 -13.17
N VAL A 355 15.52 3.63 -14.44
CA VAL A 355 14.59 2.66 -15.03
C VAL A 355 15.32 1.67 -15.92
N GLY A 356 14.66 0.61 -16.35
CA GLY A 356 15.21 -0.36 -17.29
C GLY A 356 14.66 -1.77 -17.08
N PRO A 357 15.00 -2.71 -17.97
CA PRO A 357 14.50 -4.09 -17.90
C PRO A 357 14.87 -4.79 -16.59
N ASN A 358 14.10 -5.80 -16.21
CA ASN A 358 14.47 -6.64 -15.09
C ASN A 358 15.75 -7.41 -15.40
N GLY A 359 16.63 -7.51 -14.39
CA GLY A 359 17.96 -8.12 -14.57
C GLY A 359 19.01 -7.23 -15.23
N ALA A 360 18.71 -5.97 -15.59
CA ALA A 360 19.70 -5.02 -16.13
C ALA A 360 20.75 -4.57 -15.11
N GLY A 361 20.58 -4.88 -13.82
CA GLY A 361 21.54 -4.53 -12.77
C GLY A 361 21.25 -3.23 -12.04
N LYS A 362 20.01 -2.71 -12.10
CA LYS A 362 19.59 -1.48 -11.42
C LYS A 362 19.93 -1.48 -9.93
N THR A 363 19.46 -2.48 -9.18
CA THR A 363 19.76 -2.63 -7.74
C THR A 363 21.26 -2.80 -7.46
N THR A 364 22.01 -3.51 -8.34
CA THR A 364 23.46 -3.66 -8.21
C THR A 364 24.17 -2.31 -8.38
N LEU A 365 23.75 -1.51 -9.37
CA LEU A 365 24.26 -0.16 -9.57
C LEU A 365 23.93 0.74 -8.36
N LEU A 366 22.68 0.71 -7.88
CA LEU A 366 22.25 1.51 -6.73
C LEU A 366 23.04 1.17 -5.46
N LYS A 367 23.32 -0.12 -5.21
CA LYS A 367 24.14 -0.57 -4.07
C LYS A 367 25.59 -0.07 -4.17
N LYS A 368 26.18 -0.06 -5.38
CA LYS A 368 27.54 0.49 -5.59
C LYS A 368 27.58 2.00 -5.37
N ILE A 369 26.58 2.73 -5.87
CA ILE A 369 26.43 4.17 -5.62
C ILE A 369 26.26 4.44 -4.13
N ALA A 370 25.44 3.65 -3.44
CA ALA A 370 25.23 3.78 -2.00
C ALA A 370 26.51 3.55 -1.20
N ALA A 371 27.33 2.58 -1.58
CA ALA A 371 28.61 2.31 -0.91
C ALA A 371 29.57 3.50 -1.07
N GLU A 372 29.72 4.05 -2.27
CA GLU A 372 30.59 5.20 -2.53
C GLU A 372 30.13 6.47 -1.80
N LEU A 373 28.82 6.73 -1.81
CA LEU A 373 28.27 7.92 -1.13
C LEU A 373 28.37 7.84 0.40
N LYS A 374 28.32 6.64 0.99
CA LYS A 374 28.48 6.44 2.44
C LYS A 374 29.91 6.70 2.93
N GLU A 375 30.92 6.61 2.05
CA GLU A 375 32.32 6.93 2.39
C GLU A 375 32.57 8.44 2.47
N ARG A 376 31.64 9.26 1.99
CA ARG A 376 31.77 10.72 1.99
C ARG A 376 31.33 11.34 3.30
N GLU A 377 32.26 11.97 4.03
CA GLU A 377 32.00 12.64 5.32
C GLU A 377 31.11 13.89 5.21
N ASP A 378 31.03 14.52 4.01
CA ASP A 378 30.23 15.73 3.77
C ASP A 378 28.77 15.43 3.39
N LEU A 379 28.39 14.15 3.30
CA LEU A 379 27.04 13.68 2.99
C LEU A 379 26.52 12.77 4.10
N ARG A 380 25.25 12.85 4.34
CA ARG A 380 24.50 11.94 5.24
C ARG A 380 23.52 11.17 4.39
N VAL A 381 23.80 9.88 4.21
CA VAL A 381 23.13 9.01 3.23
C VAL A 381 22.27 7.98 3.95
N ASP A 382 20.99 7.95 3.64
CA ASP A 382 20.10 6.86 4.00
C ASP A 382 19.75 6.00 2.78
N TYR A 383 19.69 4.69 2.98
CA TYR A 383 19.39 3.71 1.95
C TYR A 383 18.18 2.87 2.32
N MET A 384 17.17 2.83 1.45
CA MET A 384 16.00 1.98 1.53
C MET A 384 16.12 0.87 0.48
N PRO A 385 16.40 -0.38 0.86
CA PRO A 385 16.51 -1.50 -0.06
C PRO A 385 15.13 -1.98 -0.52
N GLN A 386 15.08 -2.73 -1.62
CA GLN A 386 13.88 -3.40 -2.10
C GLN A 386 13.35 -4.42 -1.07
N ASN A 387 14.26 -5.20 -0.44
CA ASN A 387 13.92 -6.01 0.73
C ASN A 387 14.21 -5.23 2.00
N TYR A 388 13.18 -4.75 2.68
CA TYR A 388 13.31 -3.94 3.89
C TYR A 388 14.02 -4.67 5.04
N GLU A 389 13.97 -6.00 5.06
CA GLU A 389 14.61 -6.83 6.08
C GLU A 389 16.13 -6.69 6.09
N ASP A 390 16.75 -6.29 4.97
CA ASP A 390 18.19 -6.03 4.87
C ASP A 390 18.66 -4.84 5.74
N GLN A 391 17.74 -3.96 6.18
CA GLN A 391 18.03 -2.75 6.97
C GLN A 391 17.31 -2.73 8.33
N LEU A 392 16.47 -3.73 8.61
CA LEU A 392 15.71 -3.84 9.85
C LEU A 392 16.30 -4.91 10.76
N ASP A 393 16.45 -4.60 12.04
CA ASP A 393 16.67 -5.66 13.03
C ASP A 393 15.32 -6.30 13.37
N LEU A 394 15.07 -7.47 12.79
CA LEU A 394 13.81 -8.19 12.92
C LEU A 394 13.49 -8.67 14.34
N SER A 395 14.49 -8.70 15.23
CA SER A 395 14.33 -9.10 16.61
C SER A 395 13.91 -7.96 17.53
N MET A 396 14.18 -6.71 17.13
CA MET A 396 13.82 -5.50 17.89
C MET A 396 12.35 -5.14 17.71
N THR A 397 11.82 -4.38 18.68
CA THR A 397 10.52 -3.72 18.50
C THR A 397 10.68 -2.48 17.61
N PRO A 398 9.61 -2.01 16.92
CA PRO A 398 9.66 -0.75 16.16
C PRO A 398 10.14 0.44 16.99
N VAL A 399 9.74 0.51 18.26
CA VAL A 399 10.13 1.60 19.17
C VAL A 399 11.62 1.52 19.48
N ASP A 400 12.15 0.34 19.81
CA ASP A 400 13.58 0.19 20.14
C ASP A 400 14.47 0.38 18.92
N PHE A 401 14.02 -0.03 17.73
CA PHE A 401 14.75 0.16 16.47
C PHE A 401 14.87 1.65 16.08
N LEU A 402 13.87 2.46 16.40
CA LEU A 402 13.85 3.89 16.10
C LEU A 402 14.48 4.75 17.19
N ASP A 403 14.64 4.23 18.39
CA ASP A 403 15.20 4.94 19.56
C ASP A 403 16.72 5.08 19.42
N SER A 404 17.23 6.30 19.35
CA SER A 404 18.66 6.60 19.20
C SER A 404 19.34 7.02 20.49
N THR A 405 18.61 7.59 21.46
CA THR A 405 19.16 8.17 22.67
C THR A 405 18.80 7.40 23.94
N GLY A 406 17.75 6.57 23.91
CA GLY A 406 17.19 5.91 25.10
C GLY A 406 16.38 6.83 26.01
N GLU A 407 16.18 8.11 25.62
CA GLU A 407 15.44 9.06 26.42
C GLU A 407 13.93 8.82 26.35
N LYS A 408 13.26 8.95 27.49
CA LYS A 408 11.79 8.80 27.58
C LYS A 408 11.04 9.78 26.67
N SER A 409 11.58 10.97 26.46
CA SER A 409 11.03 11.99 25.57
C SER A 409 11.03 11.54 24.11
N GLU A 410 12.13 10.96 23.62
CA GLU A 410 12.27 10.41 22.26
C GLU A 410 11.34 9.22 22.06
N ARG A 411 11.33 8.26 22.97
CA ARG A 411 10.42 7.10 22.93
C ARG A 411 8.94 7.52 22.87
N THR A 412 8.56 8.56 23.61
CA THR A 412 7.19 9.10 23.55
C THR A 412 6.87 9.70 22.19
N LYS A 413 7.82 10.44 21.59
CA LYS A 413 7.70 11.02 20.25
C LYS A 413 7.60 9.92 19.18
N ILE A 414 8.45 8.89 19.25
CA ILE A 414 8.41 7.73 18.35
C ILE A 414 7.05 7.03 18.42
N ARG A 415 6.54 6.73 19.62
CA ARG A 415 5.20 6.13 19.79
C ARG A 415 4.09 7.02 19.22
N THR A 416 4.22 8.33 19.32
CA THR A 416 3.26 9.26 18.72
C THR A 416 3.28 9.18 17.21
N TYR A 417 4.46 9.14 16.58
CA TYR A 417 4.58 8.97 15.13
C TYR A 417 4.08 7.60 14.66
N LEU A 418 4.46 6.51 15.32
CA LEU A 418 3.95 5.18 15.01
C LEU A 418 2.41 5.11 15.17
N GLY A 419 1.86 5.75 16.20
CA GLY A 419 0.42 5.88 16.40
C GLY A 419 -0.26 6.65 15.25
N SER A 420 0.39 7.70 14.74
CA SER A 420 -0.11 8.43 13.55
C SER A 420 -0.07 7.59 12.28
N LEU A 421 0.86 6.65 12.18
CA LEU A 421 0.96 5.66 11.11
C LEU A 421 0.04 4.44 11.30
N LYS A 422 -0.87 4.51 12.31
CA LYS A 422 -1.89 3.49 12.64
C LYS A 422 -1.33 2.18 13.19
N TYR A 423 -0.14 2.21 13.80
CA TYR A 423 0.31 1.07 14.59
C TYR A 423 -0.52 0.95 15.87
N THR A 424 -0.92 -0.26 16.19
CA THR A 424 -1.50 -0.57 17.50
C THR A 424 -0.42 -0.59 18.59
N ALA A 425 -0.81 -0.51 19.86
CA ALA A 425 0.14 -0.63 20.95
C ALA A 425 0.89 -1.97 20.92
N ASP A 426 0.18 -3.03 20.56
CA ASP A 426 0.70 -4.37 20.41
C ASP A 426 1.77 -4.45 19.31
N GLU A 427 1.48 -3.92 18.12
CA GLU A 427 2.43 -3.85 17.01
C GLU A 427 3.68 -3.00 17.30
N MET A 428 3.59 -2.03 18.23
CA MET A 428 4.73 -1.23 18.67
C MET A 428 5.64 -1.97 19.65
N ASP A 429 5.10 -2.93 20.39
CA ASP A 429 5.78 -3.66 21.47
C ASP A 429 6.17 -5.09 21.08
N HIS A 430 5.81 -5.55 19.85
CA HIS A 430 6.22 -6.85 19.30
C HIS A 430 7.38 -6.70 18.28
N PRO A 431 8.13 -7.79 18.03
CA PRO A 431 9.26 -7.77 17.09
C PRO A 431 8.86 -7.39 15.67
N ILE A 432 9.72 -6.63 14.99
CA ILE A 432 9.53 -6.18 13.60
C ILE A 432 9.26 -7.33 12.61
N ARG A 433 9.78 -8.53 12.88
CA ARG A 433 9.49 -9.72 12.05
C ARG A 433 7.98 -10.03 11.89
N GLU A 434 7.16 -9.62 12.86
CA GLU A 434 5.72 -9.87 12.88
C GLU A 434 4.92 -8.82 12.10
N LEU A 435 5.58 -7.74 11.68
CA LEU A 435 4.98 -6.68 10.89
C LEU A 435 4.82 -7.10 9.43
N SER A 436 3.80 -6.56 8.76
CA SER A 436 3.63 -6.67 7.31
C SER A 436 4.71 -5.88 6.55
N GLY A 437 4.89 -6.17 5.25
CA GLY A 437 5.86 -5.47 4.39
C GLY A 437 5.61 -3.96 4.34
N GLY A 438 4.36 -3.53 4.20
CA GLY A 438 3.99 -2.10 4.23
C GLY A 438 4.24 -1.45 5.59
N GLN A 439 4.06 -2.19 6.69
CA GLN A 439 4.44 -1.69 8.01
C GLN A 439 5.97 -1.58 8.13
N LYS A 440 6.73 -2.59 7.72
CA LYS A 440 8.21 -2.52 7.68
C LYS A 440 8.70 -1.32 6.86
N ALA A 441 8.07 -1.05 5.70
CA ALA A 441 8.37 0.14 4.89
C ALA A 441 8.10 1.45 5.65
N LYS A 442 6.96 1.55 6.36
CA LYS A 442 6.61 2.72 7.18
C LYS A 442 7.63 2.95 8.32
N VAL A 443 8.14 1.89 8.96
CA VAL A 443 9.20 2.00 10.00
C VAL A 443 10.49 2.55 9.40
N LEU A 444 10.92 2.05 8.22
CA LEU A 444 12.11 2.58 7.54
C LEU A 444 11.95 4.04 7.13
N LEU A 445 10.82 4.40 6.54
CA LEU A 445 10.54 5.81 6.19
C LEU A 445 10.55 6.71 7.42
N LEU A 446 10.00 6.24 8.53
CA LEU A 446 10.03 6.99 9.79
C LEU A 446 11.46 7.15 10.32
N LYS A 447 12.30 6.10 10.23
CA LYS A 447 13.72 6.19 10.58
C LYS A 447 14.44 7.25 9.75
N MET A 448 14.21 7.27 8.43
CA MET A 448 14.76 8.28 7.52
C MET A 448 14.24 9.69 7.86
N GLY A 449 12.97 9.81 8.26
CA GLY A 449 12.38 11.09 8.70
C GLY A 449 12.91 11.60 10.02
N LEU A 450 13.27 10.70 10.95
CA LEU A 450 13.91 11.05 12.23
C LEU A 450 15.41 11.32 12.08
N GLY A 451 16.03 10.81 11.01
CA GLY A 451 17.42 11.06 10.67
C GLY A 451 17.65 12.45 10.05
N ASN A 452 18.92 12.79 9.88
CA ASN A 452 19.34 14.06 9.29
C ASN A 452 19.95 13.85 7.89
N ALA A 453 19.49 12.81 7.15
CA ALA A 453 20.00 12.51 5.82
C ALA A 453 19.74 13.69 4.85
N ASN A 454 20.73 13.96 3.99
CA ASN A 454 20.62 14.91 2.89
C ASN A 454 20.67 14.24 1.51
N VAL A 455 20.90 12.93 1.49
CA VAL A 455 20.79 12.09 0.30
C VAL A 455 19.99 10.84 0.65
N LEU A 456 18.94 10.57 -0.11
CA LEU A 456 18.15 9.35 -0.02
C LEU A 456 18.41 8.46 -1.22
N ILE A 457 18.69 7.21 -0.97
CA ILE A 457 18.83 6.17 -1.98
C ILE A 457 17.70 5.17 -1.80
N LEU A 458 16.83 5.04 -2.80
CA LEU A 458 15.55 4.35 -2.65
C LEU A 458 15.38 3.29 -3.74
N ASP A 459 15.21 2.04 -3.33
CA ASP A 459 14.91 0.92 -4.23
C ASP A 459 13.43 0.54 -4.09
N GLU A 460 12.60 0.90 -5.09
CA GLU A 460 11.14 0.73 -5.14
C GLU A 460 10.40 1.34 -3.93
N PRO A 461 10.51 2.66 -3.69
CA PRO A 461 10.02 3.30 -2.46
C PRO A 461 8.50 3.31 -2.28
N THR A 462 7.73 3.08 -3.34
CA THR A 462 6.26 3.04 -3.31
C THR A 462 5.70 1.62 -3.26
N ARG A 463 6.56 0.61 -3.37
CA ARG A 463 6.18 -0.81 -3.26
C ARG A 463 5.54 -1.10 -1.90
N ASN A 464 4.57 -1.98 -1.83
CA ASN A 464 3.87 -2.42 -0.62
C ASN A 464 3.03 -1.33 0.10
N PHE A 465 2.84 -0.17 -0.52
CA PHE A 465 1.89 0.82 -0.01
C PHE A 465 0.55 0.72 -0.74
N SER A 466 -0.53 0.93 0.00
CA SER A 466 -1.86 1.05 -0.59
C SER A 466 -1.88 2.14 -1.67
N PRO A 467 -2.60 1.96 -2.78
CA PRO A 467 -2.75 3.00 -3.81
C PRO A 467 -3.25 4.33 -3.24
N LEU A 468 -4.01 4.30 -2.15
CA LEU A 468 -4.49 5.52 -1.46
C LEU A 468 -3.39 6.22 -0.64
N SER A 469 -2.35 5.50 -0.21
CA SER A 469 -1.17 6.06 0.48
C SER A 469 -0.15 6.66 -0.49
N GLY A 470 -0.17 6.23 -1.76
CA GLY A 470 0.77 6.67 -2.80
C GLY A 470 0.92 8.18 -2.92
N PRO A 471 -0.17 8.97 -3.07
CA PRO A 471 -0.09 10.43 -3.17
C PRO A 471 0.60 11.11 -1.99
N VAL A 472 0.40 10.60 -0.77
CA VAL A 472 1.01 11.15 0.45
C VAL A 472 2.51 10.91 0.46
N ILE A 473 2.94 9.69 0.09
CA ILE A 473 4.36 9.31 0.02
C ILE A 473 5.06 10.09 -1.09
N ARG A 474 4.48 10.18 -2.28
CA ARG A 474 5.03 10.96 -3.39
C ARG A 474 5.18 12.44 -3.02
N LYS A 475 4.18 13.04 -2.36
CA LYS A 475 4.27 14.40 -1.84
C LYS A 475 5.42 14.56 -0.86
N MET A 476 5.54 13.66 0.10
CA MET A 476 6.60 13.68 1.12
C MET A 476 8.00 13.58 0.48
N LEU A 477 8.20 12.70 -0.51
CA LEU A 477 9.46 12.54 -1.25
C LEU A 477 9.73 13.73 -2.17
N ARG A 478 8.70 14.30 -2.80
CA ARG A 478 8.83 15.53 -3.60
C ARG A 478 9.25 16.73 -2.76
N GLU A 479 8.74 16.86 -1.55
CA GLU A 479 9.05 17.97 -0.63
C GLU A 479 10.40 17.78 0.09
N PHE A 480 11.04 16.62 -0.02
CA PHE A 480 12.37 16.38 0.57
C PHE A 480 13.39 17.36 0.00
N PRO A 481 14.12 18.14 0.86
CA PRO A 481 14.99 19.22 0.42
C PRO A 481 16.40 18.78 -0.03
N GLY A 482 16.71 17.49 0.05
CA GLY A 482 17.96 16.88 -0.36
C GLY A 482 17.87 16.18 -1.71
N ALA A 483 18.92 15.43 -2.07
CA ALA A 483 18.98 14.63 -3.28
C ALA A 483 18.28 13.27 -3.10
N ILE A 484 17.66 12.77 -4.17
CA ILE A 484 17.10 11.41 -4.22
C ILE A 484 17.68 10.68 -5.43
N ILE A 485 18.20 9.47 -5.20
CA ILE A 485 18.60 8.53 -6.22
C ILE A 485 17.73 7.30 -6.06
N SER A 486 16.89 7.01 -7.04
CA SER A 486 15.89 5.95 -6.88
C SER A 486 15.84 5.00 -8.07
N ILE A 487 15.30 3.81 -7.81
CA ILE A 487 14.80 2.87 -8.81
C ILE A 487 13.30 2.77 -8.58
N SER A 488 12.49 2.87 -9.62
CA SER A 488 11.07 2.61 -9.53
C SER A 488 10.46 2.22 -10.88
N HIS A 489 9.41 1.42 -10.82
CA HIS A 489 8.51 1.12 -11.94
C HIS A 489 7.17 1.85 -11.82
N ASP A 490 6.96 2.60 -10.72
CA ASP A 490 5.76 3.41 -10.48
C ASP A 490 5.81 4.68 -11.35
N ARG A 491 4.98 4.70 -12.40
CA ARG A 491 4.89 5.79 -13.37
C ARG A 491 4.52 7.13 -12.72
N LYS A 492 3.67 7.12 -11.68
CA LYS A 492 3.31 8.34 -10.95
C LYS A 492 4.44 8.84 -10.07
N TYR A 493 5.17 7.93 -9.41
CA TYR A 493 6.35 8.30 -8.65
C TYR A 493 7.40 8.95 -9.55
N ILE A 494 7.70 8.34 -10.70
CA ILE A 494 8.65 8.87 -11.66
C ILE A 494 8.23 10.28 -12.11
N GLY A 495 6.97 10.45 -12.53
CA GLY A 495 6.47 11.73 -13.05
C GLY A 495 6.25 12.83 -12.01
N GLU A 496 5.94 12.49 -10.74
CA GLU A 496 5.62 13.49 -9.71
C GLU A 496 6.82 13.85 -8.81
N VAL A 497 7.80 12.95 -8.66
CA VAL A 497 8.92 13.11 -7.73
C VAL A 497 10.24 13.36 -8.43
N CYS A 498 10.50 12.66 -9.56
CA CYS A 498 11.80 12.66 -10.21
C CYS A 498 11.88 13.69 -11.33
N GLY A 499 12.88 14.57 -11.28
CA GLY A 499 13.15 15.56 -12.34
C GLY A 499 13.98 15.02 -13.50
N LYS A 500 14.64 13.85 -13.31
CA LYS A 500 15.44 13.19 -14.34
C LYS A 500 15.20 11.70 -14.33
N GLU A 501 15.12 11.12 -15.52
CA GLU A 501 14.94 9.68 -15.71
C GLU A 501 16.07 9.11 -16.54
N TYR A 502 16.75 8.08 -16.03
CA TYR A 502 17.85 7.40 -16.67
C TYR A 502 17.48 5.95 -17.00
N LEU A 503 17.69 5.56 -18.25
CA LEU A 503 17.53 4.17 -18.71
C LEU A 503 18.85 3.42 -18.60
N LEU A 504 18.85 2.33 -17.86
CA LEU A 504 19.96 1.40 -17.76
C LEU A 504 19.78 0.24 -18.76
N GLU A 505 20.69 0.16 -19.73
CA GLU A 505 20.78 -0.91 -20.72
C GLU A 505 22.19 -1.50 -20.72
N LYS A 506 22.45 -2.52 -21.54
CA LYS A 506 23.76 -3.19 -21.60
C LYS A 506 24.91 -2.26 -22.02
N ASP A 507 24.64 -1.30 -22.86
CA ASP A 507 25.58 -0.32 -23.40
C ASP A 507 25.80 0.91 -22.52
N GLY A 508 25.05 1.00 -21.41
CA GLY A 508 25.26 2.05 -20.40
C GLY A 508 24.01 2.66 -19.79
N LEU A 509 24.22 3.83 -19.20
CA LEU A 509 23.17 4.63 -18.56
C LEU A 509 22.89 5.87 -19.41
N ARG A 510 21.65 6.02 -19.89
CA ARG A 510 21.24 7.11 -20.78
C ARG A 510 20.12 7.95 -20.16
N LEU A 511 20.28 9.26 -20.16
CA LEU A 511 19.20 10.20 -19.79
C LEU A 511 18.12 10.16 -20.87
N ILE A 512 16.85 9.90 -20.46
CA ILE A 512 15.68 9.85 -21.37
C ILE A 512 14.72 10.98 -21.13
N THR A 513 14.56 11.45 -19.91
CA THR A 513 13.70 12.57 -19.57
C THR A 513 14.40 13.50 -18.60
N GLU A 514 14.31 14.82 -18.85
CA GLU A 514 14.74 15.88 -17.94
C GLU A 514 13.62 16.92 -17.88
N GLU A 515 13.05 17.11 -16.69
CA GLU A 515 12.10 18.20 -16.45
C GLU A 515 12.83 19.56 -16.59
N LYS A 516 12.26 20.48 -17.39
CA LYS A 516 12.87 21.81 -17.65
C LYS A 516 12.52 22.80 -16.54
#